data_bb582b7aa0c955491f545442137de3fc
#
_entry.id   bb582b7aa0c955491f545442137de3fc
#
_cell.length_a   1.000
_cell.length_b   1.000
_cell.length_c   1.000
_cell.angle_alpha   90.00
_cell.angle_beta   90.00
_cell.angle_gamma   90.00
#
_symmetry.space_group_name_H-M   'P 1'
#
loop_
_entity.id
_entity.type
_entity.pdbx_description
1 polymer ?
#
loop_
_entity_poly.entity_id
_entity_poly.type
_entity_poly.pdbx_seq_one_letter_code
_entity_poly.pdbx_strand_id
1 'polypeptide(L)'
;MRKIALLLSLVMVLTALAGCASEKAYVPTGNGLADVAPPTTEPAEPGVEAPGGLHAAQASFQLAYYPKEGFNPYNCLNISNRMLFSLLYQSLFITDSDFRVEPQLCQSFTVSEDLTTYTFTLAQATYADGTALTAVDVVESLKAAKKSDYYEGRFRYIKSISETDGNRVKIVTSTPMEDLPRLLDIPIVKYGDAGSNTPQGTGPYVLEDTAEGLALVRRENWWCDVQVPLTATRVQLMVGENPTQIRDEFEFGELGIALADPGAASYADYRCDYELWDAQTGIFLYLGCNIKSKVFSQNSIRVALSYAIDRSALLSGCYNGFGKAATLPAIPGSPYYDQNLARQVRYDPEVLRQALAEANMTGKTVRLLVNKTDSVRLQAARRIGQMLKDCGLVVEMLEHDYTDYRAVLRDGTFDLYLGQTKLSPNMDLSAFFAEEGALSWGGMANATCLEMCRDALENSGNYYNLHQTVLRNSQLIPVLFRTYAVYSDRGLAVGLEPSRDNVFYYSMGRSLADIRTVVSNG
;
A
#
# COMPACT_ATOMS: atom_id res chain seq x y z
N MET A 1 55.78 21.88 -35.69
CA MET A 1 54.47 22.38 -35.24
C MET A 1 53.31 21.42 -35.48
N ARG A 2 53.27 20.60 -36.55
CA ARG A 2 52.17 19.63 -36.77
C ARG A 2 52.10 18.43 -35.79
N LYS A 3 53.21 18.02 -35.17
CA LYS A 3 53.23 16.89 -34.22
C LYS A 3 52.79 17.25 -32.79
N ILE A 4 52.87 18.54 -32.43
CA ILE A 4 52.41 19.01 -31.10
C ILE A 4 50.91 19.23 -31.08
N ALA A 5 50.33 19.63 -32.22
CA ALA A 5 48.85 19.76 -32.34
C ALA A 5 48.12 18.42 -32.30
N LEU A 6 48.74 17.31 -32.75
CA LEU A 6 48.18 15.98 -32.70
C LEU A 6 48.18 15.37 -31.26
N LEU A 7 49.20 15.73 -30.47
CA LEU A 7 49.28 15.27 -29.07
C LEU A 7 48.27 16.00 -28.15
N LEU A 8 48.03 17.30 -28.41
CA LEU A 8 47.03 18.08 -27.67
C LEU A 8 45.59 17.65 -28.00
N SER A 9 45.32 17.26 -29.23
CA SER A 9 44.01 16.76 -29.62
C SER A 9 43.73 15.35 -29.02
N LEU A 10 44.77 14.50 -28.85
CA LEU A 10 44.63 13.18 -28.26
C LEU A 10 44.41 13.26 -26.74
N VAL A 11 45.04 14.24 -26.06
CA VAL A 11 44.81 14.48 -24.63
C VAL A 11 43.41 15.04 -24.34
N MET A 12 42.87 15.91 -25.22
CA MET A 12 41.49 16.39 -25.08
C MET A 12 40.42 15.30 -25.33
N VAL A 13 40.67 14.32 -26.19
CA VAL A 13 39.75 13.21 -26.43
C VAL A 13 39.79 12.19 -25.25
N LEU A 14 40.94 12.04 -24.59
CA LEU A 14 41.07 11.16 -23.43
C LEU A 14 40.46 11.74 -22.13
N THR A 15 40.39 13.08 -22.01
CA THR A 15 39.72 13.73 -20.89
C THR A 15 38.19 13.83 -21.05
N ALA A 16 37.68 13.74 -22.29
CA ALA A 16 36.23 13.72 -22.57
C ALA A 16 35.60 12.32 -22.35
N LEU A 17 36.39 11.27 -22.25
CA LEU A 17 35.91 9.90 -21.98
C LEU A 17 35.92 9.51 -20.51
N ALA A 18 36.43 10.35 -19.61
CA ALA A 18 36.44 10.10 -18.16
C ALA A 18 35.27 10.77 -17.40
N GLY A 19 34.32 11.39 -18.10
CA GLY A 19 33.23 12.17 -17.53
C GLY A 19 31.85 11.54 -17.62
N CYS A 20 31.72 10.28 -18.06
CA CYS A 20 30.47 9.53 -17.94
C CYS A 20 30.63 8.48 -16.85
N ALA A 21 30.74 8.91 -15.59
CA ALA A 21 30.26 8.08 -14.49
C ALA A 21 28.75 7.98 -14.70
N SER A 22 28.26 6.79 -15.08
CA SER A 22 26.84 6.49 -15.06
C SER A 22 26.34 6.76 -13.64
N GLU A 23 25.51 7.78 -13.47
CA GLU A 23 24.64 7.85 -12.30
C GLU A 23 23.91 6.52 -12.24
N LYS A 24 24.27 5.70 -11.26
CA LYS A 24 23.50 4.50 -10.95
C LYS A 24 22.13 5.01 -10.54
N ALA A 25 21.13 4.75 -11.36
CA ALA A 25 19.73 4.92 -10.96
C ALA A 25 19.56 4.27 -9.59
N TYR A 26 19.11 5.03 -8.61
CA TYR A 26 18.77 4.54 -7.28
C TYR A 26 17.68 3.47 -7.46
N VAL A 27 17.98 2.24 -7.05
CA VAL A 27 16.99 1.17 -6.93
C VAL A 27 16.64 1.10 -5.46
N PRO A 28 15.43 1.50 -5.04
CA PRO A 28 15.01 1.33 -3.65
C PRO A 28 15.04 -0.17 -3.30
N THR A 29 15.95 -0.56 -2.45
CA THR A 29 15.90 -1.88 -1.81
C THR A 29 14.95 -1.76 -0.65
N GLY A 30 13.86 -2.52 -0.67
CA GLY A 30 12.86 -2.52 0.40
C GLY A 30 13.53 -2.68 1.78
N ASN A 31 13.04 -1.89 2.72
CA ASN A 31 13.45 -1.78 4.12
C ASN A 31 14.77 -1.03 4.36
N GLY A 32 14.68 0.28 4.48
CA GLY A 32 15.67 1.11 5.14
C GLY A 32 16.82 1.54 4.24
N LEU A 33 17.50 2.44 4.70
CA LEU A 33 18.81 3.02 4.42
C LEU A 33 19.45 2.58 3.08
N ALA A 34 19.47 3.48 2.11
CA ALA A 34 20.51 3.46 1.07
C ALA A 34 21.87 3.34 1.74
N ASP A 35 22.78 2.54 1.16
CA ASP A 35 24.14 2.29 1.66
C ASP A 35 24.87 3.59 2.09
N VAL A 36 24.61 4.03 3.32
CA VAL A 36 25.39 5.03 4.03
C VAL A 36 25.98 4.32 5.22
N ALA A 37 27.31 4.29 5.31
CA ALA A 37 27.99 3.79 6.49
C ALA A 37 27.37 4.45 7.73
N PRO A 38 27.01 3.67 8.77
CA PRO A 38 26.41 4.23 9.96
C PRO A 38 27.40 5.24 10.58
N PRO A 39 26.90 6.37 11.13
CA PRO A 39 27.76 7.23 11.92
C PRO A 39 28.36 6.37 13.04
N THR A 40 29.66 6.45 13.22
CA THR A 40 30.34 5.85 14.36
C THR A 40 29.91 6.55 15.63
N THR A 41 28.79 6.10 16.18
CA THR A 41 28.39 6.38 17.56
C THR A 41 28.95 5.27 18.42
N GLU A 42 29.55 5.66 19.54
CA GLU A 42 30.02 4.72 20.58
C GLU A 42 28.91 3.71 20.91
N PRO A 43 29.23 2.44 21.25
CA PRO A 43 28.24 1.42 21.51
C PRO A 43 27.32 1.87 22.64
N ALA A 44 26.05 2.03 22.33
CA ALA A 44 25.01 2.09 23.36
C ALA A 44 25.03 0.76 24.12
N GLU A 45 24.88 0.82 25.43
CA GLU A 45 24.81 -0.38 26.28
C GLU A 45 23.71 -1.33 25.76
N PRO A 46 23.90 -2.66 25.84
CA PRO A 46 22.90 -3.62 25.37
C PRO A 46 21.72 -3.63 26.34
N GLY A 47 20.68 -2.91 25.99
CA GLY A 47 19.47 -2.87 26.79
C GLY A 47 18.35 -2.16 26.06
N VAL A 48 17.41 -2.96 25.56
CA VAL A 48 16.12 -2.59 25.00
C VAL A 48 16.22 -2.00 23.59
N GLU A 49 15.96 -2.84 22.59
CA GLU A 49 15.51 -2.37 21.27
C GLU A 49 14.35 -1.41 21.51
N ALA A 50 14.54 -0.14 21.18
CA ALA A 50 13.46 0.83 21.26
C ALA A 50 12.38 0.39 20.28
N PRO A 51 11.13 0.23 20.73
CA PRO A 51 10.04 -0.10 19.81
C PRO A 51 9.96 0.98 18.73
N GLY A 52 9.74 0.59 17.47
CA GLY A 52 9.50 1.52 16.37
C GLY A 52 8.46 2.55 16.79
N GLY A 53 8.59 3.78 16.33
CA GLY A 53 7.67 4.85 16.74
C GLY A 53 8.27 6.23 16.48
N LEU A 54 7.57 7.27 16.94
CA LEU A 54 8.03 8.63 16.80
C LEU A 54 9.12 8.96 17.83
N HIS A 55 10.28 8.35 17.66
CA HIS A 55 11.50 8.69 18.39
C HIS A 55 12.25 9.77 17.61
N ALA A 56 11.82 11.02 17.78
CA ALA A 56 12.52 12.15 17.20
C ALA A 56 13.77 12.48 18.04
N ALA A 57 14.90 12.77 17.39
CA ALA A 57 16.08 13.33 18.04
C ALA A 57 15.77 14.70 18.68
N GLN A 58 14.71 15.37 18.19
CA GLN A 58 14.22 16.64 18.70
C GLN A 58 12.88 16.45 19.42
N ALA A 59 12.68 17.19 20.51
CA ALA A 59 11.42 17.16 21.25
C ALA A 59 10.25 17.79 20.47
N SER A 60 10.52 18.52 19.40
CA SER A 60 9.53 19.17 18.52
C SER A 60 10.06 19.26 17.10
N PHE A 61 9.18 19.04 16.11
CA PHE A 61 9.43 19.22 14.68
C PHE A 61 8.10 19.51 13.96
N GLN A 62 8.13 19.73 12.64
CA GLN A 62 6.95 20.10 11.86
C GLN A 62 6.54 19.02 10.87
N LEU A 63 5.21 18.84 10.72
CA LEU A 63 4.57 18.01 9.70
C LEU A 63 3.53 18.83 8.93
N ALA A 64 3.31 18.49 7.68
CA ALA A 64 2.29 19.14 6.88
C ALA A 64 0.90 18.51 7.08
N TYR A 65 -0.15 19.33 7.01
CA TYR A 65 -1.54 18.89 6.95
C TYR A 65 -2.39 19.76 6.02
N TYR A 66 -3.49 19.22 5.54
CA TYR A 66 -4.44 19.93 4.67
C TYR A 66 -5.75 20.18 5.44
N PRO A 67 -6.04 21.43 5.86
CA PRO A 67 -7.19 21.75 6.73
C PRO A 67 -8.54 21.32 6.15
N LYS A 68 -8.71 21.44 4.84
CA LYS A 68 -9.98 21.10 4.15
C LYS A 68 -10.29 19.61 4.15
N GLU A 69 -9.28 18.77 4.30
CA GLU A 69 -9.41 17.31 4.27
C GLU A 69 -9.78 16.74 5.64
N GLY A 70 -9.58 17.51 6.72
CA GLY A 70 -9.85 17.10 8.09
C GLY A 70 -9.01 15.91 8.56
N PHE A 71 -9.35 15.40 9.73
CA PHE A 71 -8.67 14.24 10.35
C PHE A 71 -9.62 13.05 10.56
N ASN A 72 -10.82 13.07 9.97
CA ASN A 72 -11.74 11.96 10.09
C ASN A 72 -11.21 10.74 9.32
N PRO A 73 -10.88 9.60 9.97
CA PRO A 73 -10.24 8.47 9.31
C PRO A 73 -11.13 7.79 8.27
N TYR A 74 -12.45 8.01 8.31
CA TYR A 74 -13.40 7.36 7.40
C TYR A 74 -13.65 8.16 6.12
N ASN A 75 -13.44 9.48 6.15
CA ASN A 75 -13.73 10.40 5.04
C ASN A 75 -12.48 11.02 4.42
N CYS A 76 -11.40 11.19 5.18
CA CYS A 76 -10.17 11.78 4.69
C CYS A 76 -9.44 10.82 3.76
N LEU A 77 -9.18 11.26 2.53
CA LEU A 77 -8.39 10.52 1.52
C LEU A 77 -6.99 11.12 1.32
N ASN A 78 -6.71 12.29 1.87
CA ASN A 78 -5.42 12.96 1.74
C ASN A 78 -4.31 12.19 2.47
N ILE A 79 -3.25 11.86 1.75
CA ILE A 79 -2.17 11.00 2.28
C ILE A 79 -1.37 11.66 3.41
N SER A 80 -1.17 12.99 3.38
CA SER A 80 -0.45 13.72 4.43
C SER A 80 -1.23 13.72 5.74
N ASN A 81 -2.55 13.99 5.68
CA ASN A 81 -3.38 13.92 6.89
C ASN A 81 -3.49 12.49 7.43
N ARG A 82 -3.61 11.50 6.53
CA ARG A 82 -3.66 10.09 6.94
C ARG A 82 -2.37 9.61 7.61
N MET A 83 -1.22 10.15 7.24
CA MET A 83 0.06 9.90 7.91
C MET A 83 -0.02 10.15 9.42
N LEU A 84 -0.84 11.13 9.85
CA LEU A 84 -0.97 11.52 11.25
C LEU A 84 -1.93 10.62 12.05
N PHE A 85 -2.66 9.71 11.40
CA PHE A 85 -3.74 8.95 12.06
C PHE A 85 -3.23 8.02 13.14
N SER A 86 -2.06 7.40 12.99
CA SER A 86 -1.47 6.56 14.02
C SER A 86 -1.03 7.32 15.27
N LEU A 87 -0.86 8.64 15.16
CA LEU A 87 -0.59 9.52 16.30
C LEU A 87 -1.86 9.90 17.05
N LEU A 88 -3.01 9.97 16.35
CA LEU A 88 -4.31 10.37 16.90
C LEU A 88 -5.17 9.18 17.32
N TYR A 89 -5.11 8.09 16.58
CA TYR A 89 -6.02 6.96 16.72
C TYR A 89 -5.24 5.66 16.89
N GLN A 90 -5.87 4.72 17.56
CA GLN A 90 -5.45 3.32 17.58
C GLN A 90 -6.53 2.45 16.93
N SER A 91 -6.16 1.24 16.54
CA SER A 91 -7.05 0.22 15.98
C SER A 91 -7.04 -1.04 16.84
N LEU A 92 -7.91 -2.00 16.55
CA LEU A 92 -7.86 -3.28 17.26
C LEU A 92 -6.52 -3.99 17.03
N PHE A 93 -6.02 -3.91 15.80
CA PHE A 93 -4.76 -4.48 15.36
C PHE A 93 -4.03 -3.51 14.43
N ILE A 94 -2.72 -3.67 14.31
CA ILE A 94 -1.87 -2.99 13.33
C ILE A 94 -1.04 -4.03 12.59
N THR A 95 -0.48 -3.63 11.46
CA THR A 95 0.43 -4.49 10.68
C THR A 95 1.78 -3.78 10.57
N ASP A 96 2.87 -4.48 10.90
CA ASP A 96 4.24 -3.98 10.76
C ASP A 96 4.75 -4.00 9.31
N SER A 97 5.99 -3.55 9.11
CA SER A 97 6.65 -3.53 7.80
C SER A 97 6.90 -4.94 7.22
N ASP A 98 6.98 -5.96 8.08
CA ASP A 98 7.13 -7.38 7.73
C ASP A 98 5.79 -8.10 7.54
N PHE A 99 4.67 -7.36 7.54
CA PHE A 99 3.30 -7.88 7.44
C PHE A 99 2.84 -8.73 8.63
N ARG A 100 3.49 -8.65 9.79
CA ARG A 100 2.98 -9.27 11.00
C ARG A 100 1.84 -8.43 11.57
N VAL A 101 0.83 -9.10 12.09
CA VAL A 101 -0.30 -8.42 12.75
C VAL A 101 -0.04 -8.40 14.24
N GLU A 102 -0.09 -7.20 14.81
CA GLU A 102 0.07 -6.98 16.24
C GLU A 102 -1.21 -6.41 16.87
N PRO A 103 -1.57 -6.83 18.08
CA PRO A 103 -2.71 -6.25 18.79
C PRO A 103 -2.38 -4.89 19.39
N GLN A 104 -3.30 -3.93 19.23
CA GLN A 104 -3.27 -2.63 19.92
C GLN A 104 -4.41 -2.55 20.97
N LEU A 105 -5.62 -2.21 20.54
CA LEU A 105 -6.78 -2.12 21.41
C LEU A 105 -7.40 -3.48 21.75
N CYS A 106 -6.95 -4.57 21.12
CA CYS A 106 -7.35 -5.93 21.46
C CYS A 106 -6.46 -6.49 22.55
N GLN A 107 -7.03 -6.81 23.73
CA GLN A 107 -6.33 -7.46 24.82
C GLN A 107 -6.19 -8.98 24.59
N SER A 108 -7.27 -9.63 24.15
CA SER A 108 -7.33 -11.04 23.80
C SER A 108 -8.53 -11.29 22.89
N PHE A 109 -8.53 -12.41 22.17
CA PHE A 109 -9.72 -12.81 21.42
C PHE A 109 -9.89 -14.31 21.37
N THR A 110 -11.14 -14.72 21.22
CA THR A 110 -11.52 -16.09 20.92
C THR A 110 -12.02 -16.18 19.49
N VAL A 111 -11.75 -17.31 18.85
CA VAL A 111 -12.27 -17.66 17.51
C VAL A 111 -12.88 -19.05 17.57
N SER A 112 -14.04 -19.23 16.92
CA SER A 112 -14.67 -20.54 16.74
C SER A 112 -13.83 -21.48 15.87
N GLU A 113 -13.96 -22.79 16.06
CA GLU A 113 -13.23 -23.80 15.28
C GLU A 113 -13.46 -23.67 13.77
N ASP A 114 -14.65 -23.23 13.36
CA ASP A 114 -15.02 -22.99 11.95
C ASP A 114 -14.55 -21.62 11.42
N LEU A 115 -13.78 -20.86 12.18
CA LEU A 115 -13.23 -19.55 11.84
C LEU A 115 -14.28 -18.52 11.39
N THR A 116 -15.54 -18.65 11.83
CA THR A 116 -16.62 -17.73 11.44
C THR A 116 -17.04 -16.76 12.53
N THR A 117 -16.70 -17.02 13.78
CA THR A 117 -17.09 -16.17 14.91
C THR A 117 -15.89 -15.77 15.73
N TYR A 118 -15.69 -14.47 15.87
CA TYR A 118 -14.62 -13.85 16.64
C TYR A 118 -15.19 -13.02 17.77
N THR A 119 -14.61 -13.12 18.98
CA THR A 119 -14.96 -12.28 20.13
C THR A 119 -13.70 -11.63 20.67
N PHE A 120 -13.60 -10.31 20.55
CA PHE A 120 -12.46 -9.51 20.95
C PHE A 120 -12.73 -8.86 22.31
N THR A 121 -11.83 -9.07 23.27
CA THR A 121 -11.81 -8.38 24.57
C THR A 121 -10.94 -7.13 24.41
N LEU A 122 -11.43 -5.96 24.82
CA LEU A 122 -10.75 -4.69 24.65
C LEU A 122 -9.73 -4.44 25.77
N ALA A 123 -8.65 -3.75 25.41
CA ALA A 123 -7.68 -3.21 26.37
C ALA A 123 -8.31 -2.10 27.22
N GLN A 124 -7.71 -1.81 28.38
CA GLN A 124 -8.13 -0.73 29.28
C GLN A 124 -7.63 0.63 28.77
N ALA A 125 -7.97 0.98 27.54
CA ALA A 125 -7.59 2.24 26.90
C ALA A 125 -8.51 3.39 27.33
N THR A 126 -7.98 4.62 27.26
CA THR A 126 -8.73 5.84 27.56
C THR A 126 -8.59 6.86 26.45
N TYR A 127 -9.62 7.69 26.25
CA TYR A 127 -9.58 8.91 25.45
C TYR A 127 -8.85 10.03 26.19
N ALA A 128 -8.57 11.14 25.50
CA ALA A 128 -7.88 12.30 26.08
C ALA A 128 -8.65 12.94 27.25
N ASP A 129 -9.97 12.86 27.22
CA ASP A 129 -10.84 13.37 28.30
C ASP A 129 -10.96 12.42 29.51
N GLY A 130 -10.19 11.32 29.52
CA GLY A 130 -10.18 10.32 30.59
C GLY A 130 -11.30 9.27 30.52
N THR A 131 -12.23 9.38 29.55
CA THR A 131 -13.28 8.38 29.39
C THR A 131 -12.69 7.05 28.85
N ALA A 132 -13.22 5.93 29.31
CA ALA A 132 -12.75 4.60 28.91
C ALA A 132 -13.24 4.25 27.49
N LEU A 133 -12.40 3.50 26.75
CA LEU A 133 -12.78 2.82 25.51
C LEU A 133 -13.84 1.75 25.81
N THR A 134 -14.89 1.71 25.02
CA THR A 134 -15.98 0.75 25.13
C THR A 134 -16.19 -0.05 23.83
N ALA A 135 -16.89 -1.19 23.95
CA ALA A 135 -17.29 -1.98 22.79
C ALA A 135 -18.19 -1.19 21.82
N VAL A 136 -18.97 -0.23 22.33
CA VAL A 136 -19.82 0.64 21.50
C VAL A 136 -18.96 1.49 20.58
N ASP A 137 -17.84 2.07 21.06
CA ASP A 137 -16.91 2.86 20.26
C ASP A 137 -16.40 2.06 19.06
N VAL A 138 -15.98 0.82 19.31
CA VAL A 138 -15.46 -0.09 18.28
C VAL A 138 -16.54 -0.46 17.27
N VAL A 139 -17.72 -0.85 17.75
CA VAL A 139 -18.84 -1.26 16.88
C VAL A 139 -19.27 -0.13 15.96
N GLU A 140 -19.43 1.09 16.49
CA GLU A 140 -19.85 2.25 15.68
C GLU A 140 -18.73 2.73 14.74
N SER A 141 -17.47 2.67 15.16
CA SER A 141 -16.32 2.95 14.31
C SER A 141 -16.25 1.98 13.12
N LEU A 142 -16.42 0.69 13.34
CA LEU A 142 -16.42 -0.31 12.27
C LEU A 142 -17.66 -0.17 11.36
N LYS A 143 -18.82 0.23 11.89
CA LYS A 143 -20.00 0.56 11.08
C LYS A 143 -19.79 1.80 10.21
N ALA A 144 -19.09 2.82 10.73
CA ALA A 144 -18.71 4.00 9.94
C ALA A 144 -17.70 3.62 8.85
N ALA A 145 -16.68 2.85 9.19
CA ALA A 145 -15.69 2.36 8.24
C ALA A 145 -16.31 1.50 7.11
N LYS A 146 -17.34 0.70 7.40
CA LYS A 146 -18.07 -0.07 6.38
C LYS A 146 -18.72 0.81 5.31
N LYS A 147 -19.01 2.08 5.61
CA LYS A 147 -19.59 3.05 4.68
C LYS A 147 -18.54 3.93 4.00
N SER A 148 -17.28 3.79 4.37
CA SER A 148 -16.16 4.56 3.83
C SER A 148 -15.63 3.91 2.56
N ASP A 149 -15.47 4.67 1.49
CA ASP A 149 -14.86 4.23 0.23
C ASP A 149 -13.44 3.65 0.44
N TYR A 150 -12.77 4.07 1.53
CA TYR A 150 -11.42 3.62 1.86
C TYR A 150 -11.40 2.22 2.49
N TYR A 151 -12.41 1.87 3.30
CA TYR A 151 -12.44 0.63 4.10
C TYR A 151 -13.50 -0.37 3.67
N GLU A 152 -14.53 0.01 2.87
CA GLU A 152 -15.69 -0.83 2.56
C GLU A 152 -15.32 -2.24 2.07
N GLY A 153 -14.27 -2.34 1.25
CA GLY A 153 -13.80 -3.63 0.70
C GLY A 153 -13.39 -4.66 1.76
N ARG A 154 -13.03 -4.22 2.99
CA ARG A 154 -12.65 -5.11 4.10
C ARG A 154 -13.86 -5.82 4.74
N PHE A 155 -15.06 -5.31 4.49
CA PHE A 155 -16.30 -5.81 5.10
C PHE A 155 -17.06 -6.81 4.22
N ARG A 156 -16.53 -7.19 3.06
CA ARG A 156 -17.19 -8.09 2.10
C ARG A 156 -17.80 -9.33 2.75
N TYR A 157 -17.08 -9.97 3.63
CA TYR A 157 -17.49 -11.21 4.31
C TYR A 157 -17.92 -11.00 5.76
N ILE A 158 -17.97 -9.78 6.25
CA ILE A 158 -18.44 -9.50 7.60
C ILE A 158 -19.97 -9.43 7.59
N LYS A 159 -20.59 -10.43 8.23
CA LYS A 159 -22.05 -10.58 8.34
C LYS A 159 -22.63 -9.69 9.44
N SER A 160 -22.02 -9.67 10.62
CA SER A 160 -22.47 -8.84 11.73
C SER A 160 -21.31 -8.38 12.62
N ILE A 161 -21.50 -7.21 13.24
CA ILE A 161 -20.63 -6.63 14.25
C ILE A 161 -21.52 -6.18 15.39
N SER A 162 -21.29 -6.65 16.59
CA SER A 162 -22.10 -6.35 17.77
C SER A 162 -21.26 -6.29 19.04
N GLU A 163 -21.69 -5.50 20.00
CA GLU A 163 -21.21 -5.60 21.37
C GLU A 163 -21.73 -6.86 22.06
N THR A 164 -21.02 -7.32 23.08
CA THR A 164 -21.43 -8.39 23.96
C THR A 164 -20.93 -8.12 25.39
N ASP A 165 -21.43 -8.86 26.37
CA ASP A 165 -21.12 -8.68 27.79
C ASP A 165 -19.61 -8.58 28.08
N GLY A 166 -19.23 -7.79 29.07
CA GLY A 166 -17.85 -7.64 29.53
C GLY A 166 -16.97 -6.79 28.58
N ASN A 167 -17.55 -5.76 27.97
CA ASN A 167 -16.84 -4.84 27.07
C ASN A 167 -16.11 -5.56 25.92
N ARG A 168 -16.82 -6.46 25.25
CA ARG A 168 -16.31 -7.27 24.14
C ARG A 168 -17.03 -6.99 22.83
N VAL A 169 -16.33 -7.16 21.72
CA VAL A 169 -16.87 -7.01 20.35
C VAL A 169 -16.93 -8.39 19.69
N LYS A 170 -18.12 -8.77 19.21
CA LYS A 170 -18.34 -9.98 18.43
C LYS A 170 -18.46 -9.65 16.95
N ILE A 171 -17.65 -10.31 16.12
CA ILE A 171 -17.72 -10.24 14.66
C ILE A 171 -18.03 -11.64 14.13
N VAL A 172 -19.05 -11.72 13.25
CA VAL A 172 -19.42 -12.96 12.56
C VAL A 172 -19.15 -12.75 11.06
N THR A 173 -18.48 -13.71 10.44
CA THR A 173 -18.22 -13.72 9.00
C THR A 173 -19.16 -14.68 8.27
N SER A 174 -19.34 -14.48 6.97
CA SER A 174 -20.16 -15.35 6.10
C SER A 174 -19.37 -16.50 5.48
N THR A 175 -18.05 -16.51 5.67
CA THR A 175 -17.12 -17.55 5.23
C THR A 175 -16.04 -17.70 6.30
N PRO A 176 -15.45 -18.90 6.50
CA PRO A 176 -14.27 -19.05 7.34
C PRO A 176 -13.18 -18.04 6.95
N MET A 177 -12.50 -17.44 7.93
CA MET A 177 -11.49 -16.42 7.68
C MET A 177 -10.39 -16.46 8.75
N GLU A 178 -9.23 -17.00 8.42
CA GLU A 178 -8.09 -17.11 9.35
C GLU A 178 -7.53 -15.74 9.77
N ASP A 179 -7.43 -14.83 8.79
CA ASP A 179 -6.75 -13.54 8.92
C ASP A 179 -7.70 -12.36 9.18
N LEU A 180 -8.86 -12.57 9.84
CA LEU A 180 -9.76 -11.47 10.19
C LEU A 180 -9.06 -10.33 10.97
N PRO A 181 -8.17 -10.58 11.95
CA PRO A 181 -7.45 -9.52 12.66
C PRO A 181 -6.72 -8.54 11.74
N ARG A 182 -6.17 -9.00 10.61
CA ARG A 182 -5.48 -8.17 9.62
C ARG A 182 -6.37 -7.13 8.96
N LEU A 183 -7.68 -7.37 8.89
CA LEU A 183 -8.65 -6.41 8.32
C LEU A 183 -9.04 -5.32 9.31
N LEU A 184 -8.68 -5.45 10.59
CA LEU A 184 -9.12 -4.61 11.69
C LEU A 184 -8.06 -3.57 12.11
N ASP A 185 -7.11 -3.23 11.22
CA ASP A 185 -6.23 -2.07 11.31
C ASP A 185 -7.01 -0.78 10.90
N ILE A 186 -8.20 -0.63 11.47
CA ILE A 186 -9.13 0.47 11.22
C ILE A 186 -9.14 1.37 12.46
N PRO A 187 -8.86 2.69 12.31
CA PRO A 187 -8.90 3.61 13.43
C PRO A 187 -10.22 3.58 14.19
N ILE A 188 -10.15 3.54 15.52
CA ILE A 188 -11.30 3.60 16.41
C ILE A 188 -11.42 5.01 16.97
N VAL A 189 -12.62 5.58 16.90
CA VAL A 189 -12.96 6.89 17.42
C VAL A 189 -14.03 6.80 18.49
N LYS A 190 -14.14 7.83 19.33
CA LYS A 190 -15.13 7.88 20.40
C LYS A 190 -16.56 7.84 19.84
N TYR A 191 -17.44 7.12 20.52
CA TYR A 191 -18.86 7.04 20.17
C TYR A 191 -19.49 8.44 20.08
N GLY A 192 -20.22 8.68 19.02
CA GLY A 192 -20.80 9.99 18.69
C GLY A 192 -19.92 10.89 17.82
N ASP A 193 -18.61 10.63 17.73
CA ASP A 193 -17.66 11.49 17.02
C ASP A 193 -17.38 11.05 15.58
N ALA A 194 -17.89 9.91 15.13
CA ALA A 194 -17.60 9.36 13.80
C ALA A 194 -17.95 10.31 12.62
N GLY A 195 -18.81 11.29 12.84
CA GLY A 195 -19.16 12.34 11.88
C GLY A 195 -18.34 13.64 12.02
N SER A 196 -17.52 13.78 13.05
CA SER A 196 -16.67 14.96 13.28
C SER A 196 -15.53 15.02 12.26
N ASN A 197 -15.07 16.24 11.92
CA ASN A 197 -13.84 16.43 11.12
C ASN A 197 -12.57 16.09 11.91
N THR A 198 -12.65 16.16 13.25
CA THR A 198 -11.55 15.87 14.18
C THR A 198 -12.06 14.99 15.32
N PRO A 199 -12.42 13.72 15.05
CA PRO A 199 -12.94 12.84 16.09
C PRO A 199 -11.89 12.54 17.15
N GLN A 200 -12.32 12.26 18.38
CA GLN A 200 -11.41 11.84 19.45
C GLN A 200 -10.95 10.38 19.26
N GLY A 201 -9.64 10.15 19.44
CA GLY A 201 -9.02 8.84 19.44
C GLY A 201 -8.33 8.48 20.74
N THR A 202 -7.83 7.25 20.82
CA THR A 202 -7.05 6.74 21.96
C THR A 202 -5.54 6.85 21.73
N GLY A 203 -5.12 7.51 20.65
CA GLY A 203 -3.72 7.67 20.28
C GLY A 203 -2.89 8.48 21.27
N PRO A 204 -1.56 8.48 21.10
CA PRO A 204 -0.63 9.15 22.01
C PRO A 204 -0.66 10.68 21.96
N TYR A 205 -1.22 11.27 20.92
CA TYR A 205 -1.28 12.72 20.74
C TYR A 205 -2.74 13.19 20.61
N VAL A 206 -2.92 14.48 20.90
CA VAL A 206 -4.18 15.22 20.67
C VAL A 206 -3.89 16.44 19.81
N LEU A 207 -4.90 16.88 19.07
CA LEU A 207 -4.85 18.14 18.32
C LEU A 207 -5.17 19.30 19.27
N GLU A 208 -4.31 20.31 19.28
CA GLU A 208 -4.49 21.54 20.06
C GLU A 208 -4.24 22.76 19.19
N ASP A 209 -5.13 23.76 19.31
CA ASP A 209 -4.90 25.10 18.77
C ASP A 209 -3.96 25.85 19.69
N THR A 210 -2.82 26.26 19.18
CA THR A 210 -1.79 26.98 19.92
C THR A 210 -1.58 28.38 19.34
N ALA A 211 -0.81 29.21 20.00
CA ALA A 211 -0.45 30.56 19.50
C ALA A 211 0.31 30.49 18.15
N GLU A 212 0.98 29.36 17.87
CA GLU A 212 1.75 29.11 16.65
C GLU A 212 0.96 28.31 15.60
N GLY A 213 -0.32 28.05 15.83
CA GLY A 213 -1.21 27.26 14.97
C GLY A 213 -1.52 25.88 15.55
N LEU A 214 -2.08 25.01 14.72
CA LEU A 214 -2.47 23.65 15.12
C LEU A 214 -1.25 22.79 15.40
N ALA A 215 -1.28 22.04 16.50
CA ALA A 215 -0.20 21.10 16.86
C ALA A 215 -0.76 19.77 17.36
N LEU A 216 0.03 18.72 17.22
CA LEU A 216 -0.14 17.47 17.94
C LEU A 216 0.66 17.56 19.24
N VAL A 217 -0.02 17.46 20.38
CA VAL A 217 0.59 17.52 21.71
C VAL A 217 0.50 16.14 22.35
N ARG A 218 1.63 15.66 22.89
CA ARG A 218 1.69 14.35 23.54
C ARG A 218 0.82 14.35 24.81
N ARG A 219 0.03 13.30 24.97
CA ARG A 219 -0.81 13.11 26.18
C ARG A 219 0.08 12.75 27.39
N GLU A 220 -0.11 13.43 28.51
CA GLU A 220 0.68 13.20 29.74
C GLU A 220 0.40 11.83 30.38
N ASN A 221 -0.82 11.33 30.28
CA ASN A 221 -1.24 10.06 30.89
C ASN A 221 -1.81 9.12 29.83
N TRP A 222 -1.07 8.93 28.74
CA TRP A 222 -1.48 7.96 27.73
C TRP A 222 -1.40 6.55 28.30
N TRP A 223 -2.43 5.76 28.07
CA TRP A 223 -2.59 4.43 28.69
C TRP A 223 -1.48 3.41 28.34
N CYS A 224 -0.67 3.66 27.27
CA CYS A 224 0.48 2.84 26.84
C CYS A 224 1.83 3.51 27.09
N ASP A 225 1.92 4.64 27.78
CA ASP A 225 3.15 5.44 27.89
C ASP A 225 4.35 4.67 28.49
N VAL A 226 4.08 3.68 29.32
CA VAL A 226 5.11 2.78 29.89
C VAL A 226 5.62 1.77 28.89
N GLN A 227 4.72 1.22 28.05
CA GLN A 227 5.04 0.19 27.06
C GLN A 227 5.66 0.80 25.79
N VAL A 228 5.26 2.02 25.45
CA VAL A 228 5.66 2.70 24.21
C VAL A 228 6.09 4.14 24.55
N PRO A 229 7.31 4.34 25.08
CA PRO A 229 7.80 5.67 25.40
C PRO A 229 7.99 6.47 24.11
N LEU A 230 7.42 7.68 24.06
CA LEU A 230 7.51 8.61 22.93
C LEU A 230 8.36 9.82 23.33
N THR A 231 9.33 10.18 22.49
CA THR A 231 10.27 11.29 22.78
C THR A 231 9.75 12.64 22.32
N ALA A 232 9.03 12.70 21.20
CA ALA A 232 8.46 13.94 20.72
C ALA A 232 7.32 14.42 21.64
N THR A 233 7.48 15.58 22.25
CA THR A 233 6.45 16.18 23.13
C THR A 233 5.43 16.97 22.33
N ARG A 234 5.84 17.52 21.18
CA ARG A 234 5.01 18.35 20.31
C ARG A 234 5.41 18.17 18.86
N VAL A 235 4.42 18.12 17.97
CA VAL A 235 4.59 18.14 16.53
C VAL A 235 3.75 19.28 15.98
N GLN A 236 4.41 20.34 15.50
CA GLN A 236 3.73 21.49 14.91
C GLN A 236 3.16 21.12 13.55
N LEU A 237 1.93 21.54 13.24
CA LEU A 237 1.29 21.27 11.96
C LEU A 237 1.32 22.51 11.06
N MET A 238 2.02 22.38 9.94
CA MET A 238 2.07 23.41 8.90
C MET A 238 0.95 23.18 7.89
N VAL A 239 0.28 24.25 7.47
CA VAL A 239 -0.76 24.19 6.44
C VAL A 239 -0.13 23.87 5.08
N GLY A 240 -0.49 22.74 4.52
CA GLY A 240 -0.13 22.33 3.15
C GLY A 240 -1.12 22.88 2.13
N GLU A 241 -0.62 23.46 1.04
CA GLU A 241 -1.42 23.95 -0.07
C GLU A 241 -1.39 22.97 -1.26
N ASN A 242 -0.20 22.46 -1.59
CA ASN A 242 0.01 21.54 -2.69
C ASN A 242 1.34 20.75 -2.52
N PRO A 243 1.56 19.66 -3.26
CA PRO A 243 2.76 18.83 -3.14
C PRO A 243 4.08 19.56 -3.43
N THR A 244 4.07 20.59 -4.29
CA THR A 244 5.27 21.37 -4.60
C THR A 244 5.70 22.20 -3.39
N GLN A 245 4.75 22.88 -2.74
CA GLN A 245 5.04 23.62 -1.51
C GLN A 245 5.57 22.68 -0.41
N ILE A 246 4.95 21.52 -0.20
CA ILE A 246 5.42 20.53 0.80
C ILE A 246 6.87 20.13 0.54
N ARG A 247 7.24 19.88 -0.73
CA ARG A 247 8.62 19.58 -1.09
C ARG A 247 9.55 20.77 -0.79
N ASP A 248 9.17 21.96 -1.21
CA ASP A 248 10.00 23.16 -1.05
C ASP A 248 10.21 23.46 0.45
N GLU A 249 9.18 23.37 1.29
CA GLU A 249 9.28 23.53 2.74
C GLU A 249 10.18 22.47 3.41
N PHE A 250 10.12 21.23 2.92
CA PHE A 250 11.04 20.20 3.37
C PHE A 250 12.48 20.51 2.94
N GLU A 251 12.72 20.92 1.68
CA GLU A 251 14.04 21.27 1.17
C GLU A 251 14.65 22.49 1.89
N PHE A 252 13.82 23.40 2.43
CA PHE A 252 14.26 24.55 3.22
C PHE A 252 14.38 24.23 4.73
N GLY A 253 14.06 23.01 5.16
CA GLY A 253 14.18 22.56 6.55
C GLY A 253 13.04 23.02 7.47
N GLU A 254 11.92 23.49 6.90
CA GLU A 254 10.72 23.86 7.66
C GLU A 254 9.87 22.64 8.02
N LEU A 255 9.96 21.56 7.26
CA LEU A 255 9.31 20.27 7.55
C LEU A 255 10.34 19.22 7.90
N GLY A 256 10.12 18.48 8.98
CA GLY A 256 11.00 17.38 9.38
C GLY A 256 10.73 16.08 8.64
N ILE A 257 9.47 15.83 8.27
CA ILE A 257 9.06 14.63 7.53
C ILE A 257 8.03 15.03 6.47
N ALA A 258 8.19 14.51 5.24
CA ALA A 258 7.26 14.69 4.13
C ALA A 258 6.86 13.34 3.52
N LEU A 259 5.57 13.19 3.21
CA LEU A 259 5.04 12.04 2.48
C LEU A 259 4.73 12.47 1.04
N ALA A 260 5.30 11.76 0.07
CA ALA A 260 5.07 11.99 -1.35
C ALA A 260 4.49 10.76 -2.03
N ASP A 261 3.70 10.99 -3.09
CA ASP A 261 3.25 9.95 -4.01
C ASP A 261 4.07 10.03 -5.31
N PRO A 262 5.10 9.19 -5.49
CA PRO A 262 5.92 9.18 -6.71
C PRO A 262 5.15 8.78 -7.98
N GLY A 263 3.98 8.20 -7.83
CA GLY A 263 3.06 7.90 -8.91
C GLY A 263 2.04 9.01 -9.20
N ALA A 264 2.20 10.20 -8.61
CA ALA A 264 1.40 11.38 -8.93
C ALA A 264 2.06 12.22 -10.01
N ALA A 265 1.24 12.86 -10.87
CA ALA A 265 1.76 13.76 -11.92
C ALA A 265 2.51 14.99 -11.37
N SER A 266 2.21 15.35 -10.13
CA SER A 266 2.82 16.49 -9.42
C SER A 266 4.12 16.11 -8.70
N TYR A 267 4.54 14.84 -8.75
CA TYR A 267 5.78 14.43 -8.10
C TYR A 267 7.00 15.05 -8.80
N ALA A 268 7.94 15.51 -7.98
CA ALA A 268 9.28 15.90 -8.40
C ALA A 268 10.27 15.46 -7.32
N ASP A 269 11.49 15.13 -7.75
CA ASP A 269 12.56 14.68 -6.86
C ASP A 269 12.93 15.77 -5.84
N TYR A 270 13.27 15.32 -4.63
CA TYR A 270 13.80 16.15 -3.55
C TYR A 270 15.31 16.38 -3.76
N ARG A 271 15.79 17.61 -3.57
CA ARG A 271 17.16 18.05 -3.90
C ARG A 271 18.02 18.37 -2.67
N CYS A 272 17.50 18.11 -1.47
CA CYS A 272 18.24 18.25 -0.22
C CYS A 272 18.81 16.90 0.24
N ASP A 273 19.50 16.88 1.37
CA ASP A 273 19.93 15.66 2.06
C ASP A 273 18.76 15.11 2.89
N TYR A 274 18.50 13.80 2.83
CA TYR A 274 17.36 13.16 3.50
C TYR A 274 17.63 11.68 3.80
N GLU A 275 16.79 11.14 4.65
CA GLU A 275 16.54 9.70 4.79
C GLU A 275 15.24 9.34 4.06
N LEU A 276 15.17 8.14 3.49
CA LEU A 276 14.06 7.74 2.64
C LEU A 276 13.57 6.34 2.99
N TRP A 277 12.25 6.20 3.13
CA TRP A 277 11.58 4.92 3.32
C TRP A 277 10.46 4.72 2.30
N ASP A 278 10.22 3.46 1.93
CA ASP A 278 9.07 3.03 1.15
C ASP A 278 7.88 2.72 2.07
N ALA A 279 6.80 3.47 1.95
CA ALA A 279 5.53 3.16 2.62
C ALA A 279 4.63 2.33 1.69
N GLN A 280 4.33 1.11 2.05
CA GLN A 280 3.48 0.23 1.25
C GLN A 280 2.03 0.70 1.26
N THR A 281 1.35 0.64 0.10
CA THR A 281 0.00 1.17 -0.05
C THR A 281 -1.08 0.10 -0.27
N GLY A 282 -0.69 -1.07 -0.76
CA GLY A 282 -1.63 -2.07 -1.29
C GLY A 282 -2.27 -1.68 -2.62
N ILE A 283 -1.86 -0.56 -3.25
CA ILE A 283 -2.35 -0.13 -4.57
C ILE A 283 -1.73 -1.03 -5.64
N PHE A 284 -2.58 -1.84 -6.24
CA PHE A 284 -2.25 -2.86 -7.21
C PHE A 284 -2.55 -2.41 -8.63
N LEU A 285 -1.54 -2.37 -9.50
CA LEU A 285 -1.64 -2.14 -10.93
C LEU A 285 -1.63 -3.48 -11.67
N TYR A 286 -2.58 -3.68 -12.58
CA TYR A 286 -2.75 -4.93 -13.30
C TYR A 286 -3.30 -4.74 -14.70
N LEU A 287 -3.02 -5.69 -15.59
CA LEU A 287 -3.73 -5.83 -16.86
C LEU A 287 -4.85 -6.85 -16.71
N GLY A 288 -6.05 -6.48 -17.16
CA GLY A 288 -7.17 -7.41 -17.31
C GLY A 288 -7.38 -7.76 -18.78
N CYS A 289 -7.51 -9.05 -19.07
CA CYS A 289 -7.78 -9.56 -20.40
C CYS A 289 -9.27 -9.79 -20.61
N ASN A 290 -9.83 -9.28 -21.70
CA ASN A 290 -11.17 -9.63 -22.13
C ASN A 290 -11.13 -10.99 -22.85
N ILE A 291 -11.61 -12.05 -22.21
CA ILE A 291 -11.61 -13.41 -22.80
C ILE A 291 -12.61 -13.60 -23.96
N LYS A 292 -13.50 -12.61 -24.17
CA LYS A 292 -14.37 -12.57 -25.35
C LYS A 292 -13.68 -11.93 -26.56
N SER A 293 -12.51 -11.34 -26.37
CA SER A 293 -11.68 -10.77 -27.43
C SER A 293 -11.17 -11.87 -28.36
N LYS A 294 -11.06 -11.57 -29.65
CA LYS A 294 -10.56 -12.53 -30.65
C LYS A 294 -9.14 -13.02 -30.33
N VAL A 295 -8.27 -12.15 -29.84
CA VAL A 295 -6.87 -12.47 -29.51
C VAL A 295 -6.80 -13.15 -28.14
N PHE A 296 -7.41 -12.54 -27.11
CA PHE A 296 -7.26 -12.97 -25.72
C PHE A 296 -8.28 -14.03 -25.26
N SER A 297 -9.14 -14.55 -26.16
CA SER A 297 -9.89 -15.80 -25.91
C SER A 297 -8.94 -17.02 -25.77
N GLN A 298 -7.79 -16.98 -26.44
CA GLN A 298 -6.79 -18.06 -26.39
C GLN A 298 -5.95 -17.95 -25.12
N ASN A 299 -5.98 -19.02 -24.31
CA ASN A 299 -5.27 -19.06 -23.03
C ASN A 299 -3.74 -18.96 -23.21
N SER A 300 -3.18 -19.63 -24.24
CA SER A 300 -1.74 -19.58 -24.54
C SER A 300 -1.24 -18.16 -24.76
N ILE A 301 -2.02 -17.31 -25.47
CA ILE A 301 -1.67 -15.91 -25.70
C ILE A 301 -1.75 -15.10 -24.39
N ARG A 302 -2.74 -15.33 -23.54
CA ARG A 302 -2.84 -14.65 -22.25
C ARG A 302 -1.67 -14.99 -21.32
N VAL A 303 -1.32 -16.27 -21.25
CA VAL A 303 -0.13 -16.72 -20.49
C VAL A 303 1.13 -16.06 -21.05
N ALA A 304 1.33 -16.10 -22.36
CA ALA A 304 2.48 -15.50 -23.04
C ALA A 304 2.57 -13.97 -22.84
N LEU A 305 1.41 -13.29 -22.76
CA LEU A 305 1.35 -11.85 -22.51
C LEU A 305 2.04 -11.45 -21.18
N SER A 306 1.95 -12.28 -20.14
CA SER A 306 2.61 -11.98 -18.86
C SER A 306 4.14 -11.91 -18.98
N TYR A 307 4.74 -12.62 -19.93
CA TYR A 307 6.18 -12.59 -20.20
C TYR A 307 6.60 -11.37 -21.04
N ALA A 308 5.68 -10.73 -21.76
CA ALA A 308 5.97 -9.57 -22.59
C ALA A 308 5.95 -8.24 -21.81
N ILE A 309 5.59 -8.25 -20.53
CA ILE A 309 5.51 -7.04 -19.70
C ILE A 309 6.82 -6.85 -18.93
N ASP A 310 7.59 -5.85 -19.33
CA ASP A 310 8.78 -5.41 -18.57
C ASP A 310 8.36 -4.57 -17.37
N ARG A 311 8.15 -5.25 -16.26
CA ARG A 311 7.71 -4.63 -14.99
C ARG A 311 8.76 -3.69 -14.42
N SER A 312 10.04 -4.02 -14.60
CA SER A 312 11.16 -3.20 -14.11
C SER A 312 11.26 -1.89 -14.88
N ALA A 313 11.11 -1.94 -16.21
CA ALA A 313 11.08 -0.74 -17.04
C ALA A 313 9.86 0.15 -16.76
N LEU A 314 8.70 -0.45 -16.44
CA LEU A 314 7.52 0.30 -16.02
C LEU A 314 7.74 0.97 -14.67
N LEU A 315 8.30 0.24 -13.69
CA LEU A 315 8.58 0.75 -12.36
C LEU A 315 9.56 1.93 -12.41
N SER A 316 10.72 1.76 -13.05
CA SER A 316 11.73 2.81 -13.14
C SER A 316 11.28 4.00 -14.00
N GLY A 317 10.60 3.74 -15.10
CA GLY A 317 10.29 4.78 -16.09
C GLY A 317 8.94 5.48 -15.95
N CYS A 318 8.03 4.99 -15.09
CA CYS A 318 6.73 5.61 -14.84
C CYS A 318 6.51 5.95 -13.37
N TYR A 319 7.11 5.19 -12.45
CA TYR A 319 6.89 5.32 -11.01
C TYR A 319 8.17 5.71 -10.26
N ASN A 320 9.18 6.24 -10.98
CA ASN A 320 10.45 6.73 -10.41
C ASN A 320 11.18 5.70 -9.53
N GLY A 321 10.98 4.40 -9.79
CA GLY A 321 11.52 3.31 -8.99
C GLY A 321 10.71 2.97 -7.73
N PHE A 322 9.71 3.76 -7.37
CA PHE A 322 8.90 3.54 -6.17
C PHE A 322 7.78 2.53 -6.41
N GLY A 323 7.87 1.41 -5.74
CA GLY A 323 6.92 0.30 -5.84
C GLY A 323 7.62 -1.05 -5.87
N LYS A 324 6.83 -2.08 -6.03
CA LYS A 324 7.33 -3.46 -6.12
C LYS A 324 6.77 -4.12 -7.38
N ALA A 325 7.63 -4.47 -8.32
CA ALA A 325 7.25 -5.26 -9.49
C ALA A 325 6.66 -6.61 -9.04
N ALA A 326 5.50 -6.97 -9.54
CA ALA A 326 4.78 -8.16 -9.09
C ALA A 326 4.32 -9.03 -10.25
N THR A 327 4.58 -10.33 -10.17
CA THR A 327 4.06 -11.35 -11.08
C THR A 327 2.90 -12.14 -10.48
N LEU A 328 2.69 -12.03 -9.16
CA LEU A 328 1.54 -12.57 -8.44
C LEU A 328 0.67 -11.44 -7.90
N PRO A 329 -0.64 -11.66 -7.71
CA PRO A 329 -1.57 -10.64 -7.23
C PRO A 329 -1.53 -10.48 -5.69
N ALA A 330 -0.35 -10.41 -5.13
CA ALA A 330 -0.07 -10.10 -3.73
C ALA A 330 1.19 -9.23 -3.64
N ILE A 331 1.37 -8.50 -2.54
CA ILE A 331 2.52 -7.63 -2.36
C ILE A 331 3.79 -8.48 -2.20
N PRO A 332 4.84 -8.26 -3.02
CA PRO A 332 6.12 -8.94 -2.84
C PRO A 332 6.69 -8.74 -1.43
N GLY A 333 7.04 -9.83 -0.76
CA GLY A 333 7.47 -9.84 0.65
C GLY A 333 6.37 -10.16 1.65
N SER A 334 5.09 -10.07 1.26
CA SER A 334 3.99 -10.51 2.13
C SER A 334 3.95 -12.04 2.29
N PRO A 335 3.32 -12.57 3.36
CA PRO A 335 3.19 -14.02 3.57
C PRO A 335 2.38 -14.73 2.47
N TYR A 336 1.64 -13.97 1.68
CA TYR A 336 0.83 -14.47 0.56
C TYR A 336 1.61 -14.58 -0.76
N TYR A 337 2.85 -14.06 -0.83
CA TYR A 337 3.63 -13.99 -2.06
C TYR A 337 4.69 -15.09 -2.12
N ASP A 338 4.43 -16.16 -2.86
CA ASP A 338 5.43 -17.23 -3.06
C ASP A 338 6.49 -16.79 -4.09
N GLN A 339 7.73 -16.63 -3.62
CA GLN A 339 8.86 -16.17 -4.44
C GLN A 339 9.23 -17.19 -5.54
N ASN A 340 9.06 -18.49 -5.30
CA ASN A 340 9.43 -19.52 -6.28
C ASN A 340 8.40 -19.55 -7.42
N LEU A 341 7.13 -19.41 -7.08
CA LEU A 341 6.06 -19.29 -8.08
C LEU A 341 6.25 -18.00 -8.89
N ALA A 342 6.55 -16.88 -8.24
CA ALA A 342 6.77 -15.59 -8.88
C ALA A 342 7.91 -15.61 -9.90
N ARG A 343 9.01 -16.32 -9.62
CA ARG A 343 10.17 -16.45 -10.50
C ARG A 343 9.90 -17.26 -11.77
N GLN A 344 8.77 -17.95 -11.88
CA GLN A 344 8.39 -18.67 -13.09
C GLN A 344 8.04 -17.73 -14.24
N VAL A 345 7.61 -16.50 -13.95
CA VAL A 345 7.31 -15.48 -14.95
C VAL A 345 8.45 -14.45 -15.00
N ARG A 346 9.26 -14.53 -16.05
CA ARG A 346 10.35 -13.61 -16.35
C ARG A 346 10.02 -12.80 -17.59
N TYR A 347 10.60 -11.60 -17.70
CA TYR A 347 10.47 -10.84 -18.93
C TYR A 347 11.17 -11.55 -20.08
N ASP A 348 10.38 -11.98 -21.07
CA ASP A 348 10.83 -12.61 -22.29
C ASP A 348 9.76 -12.37 -23.40
N PRO A 349 9.87 -11.28 -24.16
CA PRO A 349 8.88 -10.92 -25.17
C PRO A 349 8.83 -11.93 -26.34
N GLU A 350 9.84 -12.79 -26.50
CA GLU A 350 9.86 -13.81 -27.55
C GLU A 350 8.76 -14.85 -27.33
N VAL A 351 8.42 -15.17 -26.07
CA VAL A 351 7.33 -16.08 -25.73
C VAL A 351 5.99 -15.58 -26.32
N LEU A 352 5.71 -14.27 -26.25
CA LEU A 352 4.49 -13.72 -26.85
C LEU A 352 4.56 -13.72 -28.39
N ARG A 353 5.72 -13.38 -28.98
CA ARG A 353 5.87 -13.42 -30.45
C ARG A 353 5.59 -14.82 -31.01
N GLN A 354 6.15 -15.84 -30.38
CA GLN A 354 5.93 -17.25 -30.78
C GLN A 354 4.46 -17.63 -30.60
N ALA A 355 3.85 -17.35 -29.47
CA ALA A 355 2.44 -17.68 -29.22
C ALA A 355 1.50 -16.98 -30.24
N LEU A 356 1.78 -15.74 -30.63
CA LEU A 356 1.02 -15.00 -31.64
C LEU A 356 1.19 -15.62 -33.04
N ALA A 357 2.41 -16.03 -33.39
CA ALA A 357 2.69 -16.68 -34.69
C ALA A 357 2.00 -18.04 -34.79
N GLU A 358 2.12 -18.92 -33.78
CA GLU A 358 1.48 -20.24 -33.72
C GLU A 358 -0.05 -20.13 -33.80
N ALA A 359 -0.63 -19.09 -33.17
CA ALA A 359 -2.06 -18.84 -33.18
C ALA A 359 -2.55 -18.08 -34.43
N ASN A 360 -1.68 -17.70 -35.37
CA ASN A 360 -2.00 -16.82 -36.51
C ASN A 360 -2.62 -15.48 -36.09
N MET A 361 -2.12 -14.91 -35.01
CA MET A 361 -2.60 -13.63 -34.42
C MET A 361 -1.61 -12.47 -34.60
N THR A 362 -0.44 -12.69 -35.20
CA THR A 362 0.50 -11.60 -35.56
C THR A 362 -0.18 -10.57 -36.47
N GLY A 363 0.05 -9.29 -36.21
CA GLY A 363 -0.56 -8.17 -36.94
C GLY A 363 -2.04 -7.90 -36.57
N LYS A 364 -2.64 -8.63 -35.63
CA LYS A 364 -4.01 -8.34 -35.18
C LYS A 364 -4.05 -7.08 -34.32
N THR A 365 -5.12 -6.29 -34.51
CA THR A 365 -5.41 -5.11 -33.69
C THR A 365 -5.98 -5.53 -32.35
N VAL A 366 -5.46 -4.95 -31.27
CA VAL A 366 -5.96 -5.07 -29.91
C VAL A 366 -6.21 -3.68 -29.34
N ARG A 367 -7.33 -3.50 -28.65
CA ARG A 367 -7.74 -2.25 -28.02
C ARG A 367 -7.35 -2.28 -26.55
N LEU A 368 -6.41 -1.38 -26.16
CA LEU A 368 -5.94 -1.23 -24.79
C LEU A 368 -6.62 -0.02 -24.14
N LEU A 369 -7.50 -0.30 -23.20
CA LEU A 369 -8.29 0.70 -22.45
C LEU A 369 -7.52 1.21 -21.24
N VAL A 370 -7.51 2.53 -21.04
CA VAL A 370 -6.91 3.18 -19.87
C VAL A 370 -7.68 4.44 -19.46
N ASN A 371 -7.73 4.70 -18.16
CA ASN A 371 -8.19 5.98 -17.62
C ASN A 371 -7.11 7.06 -17.80
N LYS A 372 -7.39 8.07 -18.66
CA LYS A 372 -6.44 9.16 -18.97
C LYS A 372 -6.33 10.23 -17.90
N THR A 373 -7.26 10.27 -16.92
CA THR A 373 -7.18 11.27 -15.83
C THR A 373 -6.03 10.99 -14.86
N ASP A 374 -5.55 9.75 -14.82
CA ASP A 374 -4.31 9.36 -14.16
C ASP A 374 -3.18 9.35 -15.21
N SER A 375 -2.41 10.43 -15.28
CA SER A 375 -1.40 10.62 -16.32
C SER A 375 -0.23 9.63 -16.22
N VAL A 376 0.13 9.18 -15.02
CA VAL A 376 1.18 8.20 -14.80
C VAL A 376 0.72 6.81 -15.27
N ARG A 377 -0.51 6.42 -14.95
CA ARG A 377 -1.10 5.18 -15.46
C ARG A 377 -1.29 5.22 -16.98
N LEU A 378 -1.65 6.37 -17.55
CA LEU A 378 -1.69 6.57 -19.00
C LEU A 378 -0.31 6.34 -19.63
N GLN A 379 0.75 6.90 -19.04
CA GLN A 379 2.12 6.69 -19.51
C GLN A 379 2.51 5.21 -19.42
N ALA A 380 2.18 4.53 -18.34
CA ALA A 380 2.40 3.09 -18.18
C ALA A 380 1.65 2.28 -19.24
N ALA A 381 0.37 2.60 -19.53
CA ALA A 381 -0.41 1.96 -20.58
C ALA A 381 0.21 2.15 -21.98
N ARG A 382 0.69 3.36 -22.29
CA ARG A 382 1.37 3.64 -23.56
C ARG A 382 2.67 2.85 -23.72
N ARG A 383 3.46 2.69 -22.63
CA ARG A 383 4.66 1.83 -22.63
C ARG A 383 4.29 0.35 -22.83
N ILE A 384 3.26 -0.13 -22.14
CA ILE A 384 2.73 -1.49 -22.35
C ILE A 384 2.27 -1.66 -23.80
N GLY A 385 1.54 -0.68 -24.35
CA GLY A 385 1.14 -0.69 -25.75
C GLY A 385 2.33 -0.79 -26.73
N GLN A 386 3.47 -0.14 -26.41
CA GLN A 386 4.68 -0.27 -27.21
C GLN A 386 5.29 -1.67 -27.11
N MET A 387 5.38 -2.25 -25.89
CA MET A 387 5.85 -3.63 -25.69
C MET A 387 5.03 -4.64 -26.52
N LEU A 388 3.71 -4.47 -26.60
CA LEU A 388 2.82 -5.30 -27.39
C LEU A 388 3.05 -5.12 -28.92
N LYS A 389 3.30 -3.89 -29.38
CA LYS A 389 3.67 -3.61 -30.79
C LYS A 389 4.98 -4.26 -31.15
N ASP A 390 5.97 -4.21 -30.27
CA ASP A 390 7.28 -4.86 -30.45
C ASP A 390 7.17 -6.39 -30.53
N CYS A 391 6.11 -6.97 -29.96
CA CYS A 391 5.78 -8.39 -30.08
C CYS A 391 4.97 -8.72 -31.35
N GLY A 392 4.60 -7.73 -32.17
CA GLY A 392 3.93 -7.94 -33.46
C GLY A 392 2.40 -7.76 -33.43
N LEU A 393 1.83 -7.14 -32.40
CA LEU A 393 0.43 -6.72 -32.38
C LEU A 393 0.28 -5.29 -32.92
N VAL A 394 -0.89 -4.94 -33.43
CA VAL A 394 -1.29 -3.54 -33.68
C VAL A 394 -2.10 -3.08 -32.44
N VAL A 395 -1.69 -2.00 -31.79
CA VAL A 395 -2.33 -1.53 -30.57
C VAL A 395 -3.05 -0.21 -30.82
N GLU A 396 -4.35 -0.23 -30.59
CA GLU A 396 -5.23 0.94 -30.53
C GLU A 396 -5.44 1.31 -29.04
N MET A 397 -5.05 2.55 -28.68
CA MET A 397 -5.21 3.06 -27.34
C MET A 397 -6.61 3.66 -27.16
N LEU A 398 -7.40 3.14 -26.21
CA LEU A 398 -8.68 3.71 -25.79
C LEU A 398 -8.46 4.55 -24.52
N GLU A 399 -8.15 5.83 -24.72
CA GLU A 399 -7.83 6.78 -23.65
C GLU A 399 -9.07 7.57 -23.24
N HIS A 400 -9.75 7.15 -22.17
CA HIS A 400 -11.00 7.74 -21.71
C HIS A 400 -10.84 8.42 -20.34
N ASP A 401 -11.67 9.39 -20.01
CA ASP A 401 -11.82 9.84 -18.62
C ASP A 401 -12.47 8.74 -17.75
N TYR A 402 -12.52 8.95 -16.44
CA TYR A 402 -12.95 7.89 -15.53
C TYR A 402 -14.37 7.39 -15.79
N THR A 403 -15.29 8.30 -16.14
CA THR A 403 -16.70 7.95 -16.41
C THR A 403 -16.84 7.08 -17.64
N ASP A 404 -16.23 7.50 -18.75
CA ASP A 404 -16.24 6.76 -20.01
C ASP A 404 -15.42 5.46 -19.91
N TYR A 405 -14.28 5.47 -19.20
CA TYR A 405 -13.51 4.28 -18.90
C TYR A 405 -14.37 3.20 -18.20
N ARG A 406 -15.17 3.60 -17.22
CA ARG A 406 -16.10 2.69 -16.53
C ARG A 406 -17.24 2.21 -17.44
N ALA A 407 -17.73 3.04 -18.35
CA ALA A 407 -18.73 2.66 -19.33
C ALA A 407 -18.17 1.60 -20.30
N VAL A 408 -16.98 1.83 -20.87
CA VAL A 408 -16.33 0.89 -21.79
C VAL A 408 -16.01 -0.46 -21.12
N LEU A 409 -15.61 -0.44 -19.82
CA LEU A 409 -15.42 -1.67 -19.03
C LEU A 409 -16.72 -2.48 -18.93
N ARG A 410 -17.84 -1.81 -18.64
CA ARG A 410 -19.17 -2.43 -18.50
C ARG A 410 -19.66 -3.00 -19.83
N ASP A 411 -19.47 -2.24 -20.91
CA ASP A 411 -19.90 -2.63 -22.25
C ASP A 411 -19.01 -3.70 -22.88
N GLY A 412 -17.81 -3.95 -22.29
CA GLY A 412 -16.88 -4.98 -22.76
C GLY A 412 -16.27 -4.68 -24.15
N THR A 413 -16.24 -3.40 -24.57
CA THR A 413 -15.77 -2.98 -25.89
C THR A 413 -14.26 -2.71 -25.95
N PHE A 414 -13.47 -3.52 -25.26
CA PHE A 414 -12.01 -3.50 -25.17
C PHE A 414 -11.45 -4.92 -25.32
N ASP A 415 -10.15 -5.04 -25.55
CA ASP A 415 -9.45 -6.32 -25.57
C ASP A 415 -8.56 -6.51 -24.34
N LEU A 416 -7.90 -5.42 -23.90
CA LEU A 416 -7.14 -5.31 -22.65
C LEU A 416 -7.53 -4.03 -21.92
N TYR A 417 -7.38 -3.99 -20.60
CA TYR A 417 -7.44 -2.76 -19.83
C TYR A 417 -6.35 -2.71 -18.77
N LEU A 418 -5.80 -1.52 -18.53
CA LEU A 418 -4.91 -1.27 -17.41
C LEU A 418 -5.74 -0.77 -16.23
N GLY A 419 -5.89 -1.64 -15.24
CA GLY A 419 -6.65 -1.38 -14.01
C GLY A 419 -5.75 -1.06 -12.82
N GLN A 420 -6.32 -0.34 -11.86
CA GLN A 420 -5.70 -0.08 -10.57
C GLN A 420 -6.75 -0.21 -9.47
N THR A 421 -6.41 -0.88 -8.39
CA THR A 421 -7.27 -1.02 -7.19
C THR A 421 -6.41 -1.10 -5.94
N LYS A 422 -6.98 -0.74 -4.79
CA LYS A 422 -6.36 -1.01 -3.49
C LYS A 422 -6.89 -2.35 -2.99
N LEU A 423 -6.02 -3.36 -2.91
CA LEU A 423 -6.38 -4.65 -2.32
C LEU A 423 -6.55 -4.53 -0.81
N SER A 424 -7.42 -5.33 -0.23
CA SER A 424 -7.54 -5.48 1.22
C SER A 424 -6.25 -6.05 1.83
N PRO A 425 -5.97 -5.83 3.13
CA PRO A 425 -4.73 -6.30 3.75
C PRO A 425 -4.48 -7.80 3.64
N ASN A 426 -5.53 -8.61 3.55
CA ASN A 426 -5.46 -10.06 3.35
C ASN A 426 -5.38 -10.49 1.88
N MET A 427 -5.16 -9.55 0.94
CA MET A 427 -5.01 -9.82 -0.51
C MET A 427 -6.17 -10.61 -1.13
N ASP A 428 -7.42 -10.44 -0.64
CA ASP A 428 -8.60 -11.09 -1.21
C ASP A 428 -8.83 -10.64 -2.67
N LEU A 429 -8.98 -11.62 -3.56
CA LEU A 429 -9.20 -11.42 -5.00
C LEU A 429 -10.66 -11.69 -5.44
N SER A 430 -11.56 -11.95 -4.50
CA SER A 430 -12.95 -12.33 -4.82
C SER A 430 -13.68 -11.28 -5.67
N ALA A 431 -13.29 -9.99 -5.56
CA ALA A 431 -13.87 -8.92 -6.37
C ALA A 431 -13.62 -9.08 -7.88
N PHE A 432 -12.56 -9.81 -8.26
CA PHE A 432 -12.25 -10.10 -9.67
C PHE A 432 -13.06 -11.29 -10.21
N PHE A 433 -13.31 -12.31 -9.38
CA PHE A 433 -13.80 -13.61 -9.86
C PHE A 433 -15.28 -13.87 -9.59
N ALA A 434 -15.94 -13.08 -8.73
CA ALA A 434 -17.38 -13.15 -8.54
C ALA A 434 -18.12 -12.63 -9.78
N GLU A 435 -19.31 -13.20 -10.12
CA GLU A 435 -20.12 -12.82 -11.28
C GLU A 435 -20.47 -11.32 -11.26
N GLU A 436 -20.87 -10.79 -10.10
CA GLU A 436 -21.17 -9.36 -9.90
C GLU A 436 -20.05 -8.64 -9.16
N GLY A 437 -18.82 -9.15 -9.27
CA GLY A 437 -17.64 -8.56 -8.63
C GLY A 437 -17.32 -7.18 -9.20
N ALA A 438 -17.03 -6.21 -8.32
CA ALA A 438 -16.74 -4.83 -8.71
C ALA A 438 -15.57 -4.67 -9.68
N LEU A 439 -14.71 -5.70 -9.80
CA LEU A 439 -13.54 -5.74 -10.66
C LEU A 439 -13.64 -6.85 -11.75
N SER A 440 -14.82 -7.49 -11.89
CA SER A 440 -15.04 -8.62 -12.79
C SER A 440 -15.43 -8.15 -14.20
N TRP A 441 -14.44 -7.69 -14.97
CA TRP A 441 -14.64 -7.17 -16.32
C TRP A 441 -14.14 -8.13 -17.41
N GLY A 442 -14.70 -8.05 -18.62
CA GLY A 442 -14.21 -8.81 -19.78
C GLY A 442 -14.31 -10.33 -19.65
N GLY A 443 -15.27 -10.82 -18.84
CA GLY A 443 -15.45 -12.26 -18.59
C GLY A 443 -14.46 -12.82 -17.56
N MET A 444 -13.98 -12.02 -16.64
CA MET A 444 -13.07 -12.41 -15.57
C MET A 444 -13.75 -13.29 -14.50
N ALA A 445 -15.08 -13.23 -14.36
CA ALA A 445 -15.83 -14.09 -13.45
C ALA A 445 -15.47 -15.57 -13.65
N ASN A 446 -15.12 -16.24 -12.55
CA ASN A 446 -14.65 -17.63 -12.56
C ASN A 446 -14.98 -18.31 -11.24
N ALA A 447 -15.92 -19.25 -11.24
CA ALA A 447 -16.38 -19.93 -10.03
C ALA A 447 -15.26 -20.69 -9.31
N THR A 448 -14.37 -21.37 -10.05
CA THR A 448 -13.25 -22.09 -9.47
C THR A 448 -12.26 -21.14 -8.77
N CYS A 449 -11.90 -20.02 -9.41
CA CYS A 449 -11.04 -19.01 -8.78
C CYS A 449 -11.72 -18.36 -7.57
N LEU A 450 -13.05 -18.15 -7.62
CA LEU A 450 -13.81 -17.61 -6.49
C LEU A 450 -13.83 -18.58 -5.29
N GLU A 451 -13.97 -19.89 -5.55
CA GLU A 451 -13.87 -20.92 -4.52
C GLU A 451 -12.47 -20.94 -3.91
N MET A 452 -11.41 -20.92 -4.75
CA MET A 452 -10.03 -20.83 -4.28
C MET A 452 -9.73 -19.55 -3.47
N CYS A 453 -10.40 -18.44 -3.76
CA CYS A 453 -10.32 -17.25 -2.89
C CYS A 453 -10.88 -17.54 -1.48
N ARG A 454 -11.99 -18.26 -1.38
CA ARG A 454 -12.57 -18.64 -0.09
C ARG A 454 -11.66 -19.60 0.67
N ASP A 455 -11.11 -20.62 -0.03
CA ASP A 455 -10.14 -21.57 0.55
C ASP A 455 -8.89 -20.85 1.06
N ALA A 456 -8.43 -19.81 0.36
CA ALA A 456 -7.29 -18.98 0.77
C ALA A 456 -7.61 -18.07 1.98
N LEU A 457 -8.87 -17.63 2.13
CA LEU A 457 -9.32 -16.90 3.32
C LEU A 457 -9.41 -17.81 4.55
N GLU A 458 -9.84 -19.07 4.37
CA GLU A 458 -9.91 -20.08 5.42
C GLU A 458 -8.53 -20.55 5.87
N ASN A 459 -7.61 -20.71 4.92
CA ASN A 459 -6.23 -21.13 5.17
C ASN A 459 -5.29 -20.38 4.23
N SER A 460 -4.48 -19.50 4.79
CA SER A 460 -3.56 -18.64 4.05
C SER A 460 -2.51 -19.40 3.21
N GLY A 461 -2.20 -20.65 3.55
CA GLY A 461 -1.36 -21.54 2.72
C GLY A 461 -1.94 -21.83 1.34
N ASN A 462 -3.26 -21.68 1.15
CA ASN A 462 -3.92 -21.91 -0.14
C ASN A 462 -3.74 -20.76 -1.16
N TYR A 463 -3.17 -19.61 -0.74
CA TYR A 463 -2.78 -18.54 -1.70
C TYR A 463 -1.84 -19.04 -2.79
N TYR A 464 -0.96 -20.00 -2.51
CA TYR A 464 -0.12 -20.63 -3.53
C TYR A 464 -0.95 -21.23 -4.68
N ASN A 465 -1.97 -22.03 -4.35
CA ASN A 465 -2.83 -22.69 -5.34
C ASN A 465 -3.67 -21.68 -6.13
N LEU A 466 -4.22 -20.68 -5.44
CA LEU A 466 -4.95 -19.57 -6.07
C LEU A 466 -4.06 -18.82 -7.07
N HIS A 467 -2.87 -18.39 -6.65
CA HIS A 467 -1.94 -17.65 -7.52
C HIS A 467 -1.44 -18.49 -8.69
N GLN A 468 -1.17 -19.78 -8.49
CA GLN A 468 -0.80 -20.69 -9.58
C GLN A 468 -1.94 -20.78 -10.61
N THR A 469 -3.19 -20.85 -10.17
CA THR A 469 -4.37 -20.87 -11.05
C THR A 469 -4.56 -19.55 -11.78
N VAL A 470 -4.35 -18.41 -11.10
CA VAL A 470 -4.37 -17.09 -11.74
C VAL A 470 -3.31 -17.00 -12.84
N LEU A 471 -2.08 -17.47 -12.60
CA LEU A 471 -1.01 -17.50 -13.61
C LEU A 471 -1.39 -18.39 -14.81
N ARG A 472 -1.96 -19.58 -14.57
CA ARG A 472 -2.38 -20.51 -15.63
C ARG A 472 -3.51 -19.95 -16.50
N ASN A 473 -4.42 -19.19 -15.91
CA ASN A 473 -5.54 -18.57 -16.62
C ASN A 473 -5.15 -17.24 -17.26
N SER A 474 -4.27 -16.47 -16.63
CA SER A 474 -3.76 -15.16 -17.06
C SER A 474 -4.84 -14.19 -17.56
N GLN A 475 -6.03 -14.23 -16.94
CA GLN A 475 -7.06 -13.22 -17.15
C GLN A 475 -6.72 -11.93 -16.40
N LEU A 476 -6.13 -12.08 -15.22
CA LEU A 476 -5.56 -11.04 -14.36
C LEU A 476 -4.03 -11.16 -14.41
N ILE A 477 -3.36 -10.16 -14.97
CA ILE A 477 -1.90 -10.12 -15.09
C ILE A 477 -1.36 -9.03 -14.17
N PRO A 478 -0.70 -9.40 -13.05
CA PRO A 478 -0.08 -8.45 -12.15
C PRO A 478 1.04 -7.66 -12.82
N VAL A 479 1.14 -6.36 -12.49
CA VAL A 479 2.20 -5.48 -12.99
C VAL A 479 3.08 -5.01 -11.85
N LEU A 480 2.54 -4.27 -10.90
CA LEU A 480 3.28 -3.77 -9.72
C LEU A 480 2.33 -3.39 -8.57
N PHE A 481 2.90 -3.25 -7.38
CA PHE A 481 2.30 -2.55 -6.25
C PHE A 481 3.01 -1.21 -6.07
N ARG A 482 2.24 -0.13 -5.90
CA ARG A 482 2.77 1.22 -5.66
C ARG A 482 3.18 1.37 -4.20
N THR A 483 4.22 2.15 -3.95
CA THR A 483 4.60 2.65 -2.62
C THR A 483 4.52 4.17 -2.60
N TYR A 484 4.35 4.75 -1.41
CA TYR A 484 4.64 6.16 -1.17
C TYR A 484 6.09 6.31 -0.71
N ALA A 485 6.65 7.50 -0.87
CA ALA A 485 7.96 7.87 -0.36
C ALA A 485 7.80 8.69 0.93
N VAL A 486 8.49 8.29 1.99
CA VAL A 486 8.57 9.05 3.24
C VAL A 486 9.97 9.63 3.32
N TYR A 487 10.07 10.94 3.23
CA TYR A 487 11.30 11.71 3.37
C TYR A 487 11.41 12.23 4.80
N SER A 488 12.57 12.12 5.42
CA SER A 488 12.86 12.65 6.75
C SER A 488 14.20 13.36 6.77
N ASP A 489 14.30 14.45 7.53
CA ASP A 489 15.59 15.01 7.88
C ASP A 489 16.46 13.98 8.56
N ARG A 490 17.78 13.99 8.27
CA ARG A 490 18.70 13.01 8.82
C ARG A 490 18.73 13.04 10.35
N GLY A 491 18.56 11.87 10.94
CA GLY A 491 18.58 11.69 12.39
C GLY A 491 17.38 12.26 13.13
N LEU A 492 16.34 12.77 12.42
CA LEU A 492 15.13 13.28 13.05
C LEU A 492 14.30 12.15 13.63
N ALA A 493 14.01 11.13 12.82
CA ALA A 493 13.20 9.99 13.23
C ALA A 493 14.08 8.73 13.35
N VAL A 494 14.26 8.25 14.57
CA VAL A 494 14.99 7.01 14.84
C VAL A 494 14.00 5.84 14.82
N GLY A 495 14.30 4.80 14.01
CA GLY A 495 13.44 3.62 13.93
C GLY A 495 12.09 3.87 13.28
N LEU A 496 12.01 4.80 12.32
CA LEU A 496 10.80 4.96 11.51
C LEU A 496 10.56 3.70 10.69
N GLU A 497 9.42 3.06 10.88
CA GLU A 497 9.02 1.84 10.17
C GLU A 497 7.67 2.03 9.47
N PRO A 498 7.64 2.69 8.31
CA PRO A 498 6.40 2.87 7.58
C PRO A 498 5.83 1.52 7.16
N SER A 499 4.65 1.23 7.62
CA SER A 499 3.88 0.06 7.22
C SER A 499 2.68 0.48 6.36
N ARG A 500 1.87 -0.48 5.95
CA ARG A 500 0.67 -0.19 5.18
C ARG A 500 -0.25 0.76 5.95
N ASP A 501 -0.57 1.90 5.32
CA ASP A 501 -1.48 2.92 5.85
C ASP A 501 -1.03 3.57 7.19
N ASN A 502 0.20 3.29 7.63
CA ASN A 502 0.74 3.77 8.89
C ASN A 502 2.22 4.15 8.73
N VAL A 503 2.53 5.43 8.86
CA VAL A 503 3.90 5.94 8.76
C VAL A 503 4.60 5.92 10.12
N PHE A 504 3.88 6.26 11.19
CA PHE A 504 4.40 6.27 12.55
C PHE A 504 3.95 4.99 13.28
N TYR A 505 4.51 3.86 12.86
CA TYR A 505 4.26 2.58 13.50
C TYR A 505 4.92 2.53 14.88
N TYR A 506 4.25 1.91 15.84
CA TYR A 506 4.83 1.54 17.12
C TYR A 506 4.27 0.19 17.57
N SER A 507 5.17 -0.67 18.06
CA SER A 507 4.81 -2.00 18.57
C SER A 507 4.35 -1.92 20.02
N MET A 508 3.37 -2.77 20.37
CA MET A 508 2.98 -3.04 21.77
C MET A 508 3.74 -4.23 22.36
N GLY A 509 4.68 -4.82 21.60
CA GLY A 509 5.47 -5.97 22.03
C GLY A 509 4.66 -7.25 22.25
N ARG A 510 3.52 -7.40 21.56
CA ARG A 510 2.58 -8.54 21.72
C ARG A 510 2.30 -9.21 20.39
N SER A 511 2.23 -10.54 20.37
CA SER A 511 1.89 -11.30 19.15
C SER A 511 0.43 -11.78 19.15
N LEU A 512 -0.11 -12.11 17.97
CA LEU A 512 -1.43 -12.74 17.86
C LEU A 512 -1.50 -14.09 18.58
N ALA A 513 -0.40 -14.85 18.57
CA ALA A 513 -0.33 -16.17 19.20
C ALA A 513 -0.55 -16.09 20.73
N ASP A 514 -0.06 -15.01 21.35
CA ASP A 514 -0.16 -14.82 22.80
C ASP A 514 -1.58 -14.51 23.27
N ILE A 515 -2.46 -14.01 22.38
CA ILE A 515 -3.78 -13.47 22.72
C ILE A 515 -4.95 -14.24 22.09
N ARG A 516 -4.67 -15.22 21.22
CA ARG A 516 -5.67 -16.01 20.50
C ARG A 516 -6.05 -17.28 21.28
N THR A 517 -7.35 -17.56 21.38
CA THR A 517 -7.88 -18.83 21.88
C THR A 517 -8.91 -19.38 20.90
N VAL A 518 -8.78 -20.64 20.50
CA VAL A 518 -9.79 -21.35 19.70
C VAL A 518 -10.80 -21.97 20.63
N VAL A 519 -12.10 -21.80 20.37
CA VAL A 519 -13.21 -22.33 21.17
C VAL A 519 -14.10 -23.23 20.31
N SER A 520 -14.54 -24.35 20.87
CA SER A 520 -15.49 -25.23 20.21
C SER A 520 -16.82 -24.52 19.98
N ASN A 521 -17.42 -24.79 18.81
CA ASN A 521 -18.78 -24.35 18.51
C ASN A 521 -19.73 -25.09 19.48
N GLY A 522 -20.23 -24.37 20.52
CA GLY A 522 -21.18 -24.91 21.47
C GLY A 522 -22.58 -25.08 20.89
#